data_f74a08167585d5177193c8df1dbee3dd
#
_entry.id   f74a08167585d5177193c8df1dbee3dd
#
_cell.length_a   1.000
_cell.length_b   1.000
_cell.length_c   1.000
_cell.angle_alpha   90.00
_cell.angle_beta   90.00
_cell.angle_gamma   90.00
#
_symmetry.space_group_name_H-M   'P 1'
#
loop_
_entity.id
_entity.type
_entity.pdbx_description
1 polymer ?
#
loop_
_entity_poly.entity_id
_entity_poly.type
_entity_poly.pdbx_seq_one_letter_code
_entity_poly.pdbx_strand_id
1 'polypeptide(L)'
;MKVIFNLFYFSLTLLFFIVNFVPFSFAVGNVDWVLLKENNEGKEWLDKGSIKPLPNGEISVLTKFFKNPTNSDDDGELSLYVMRINCDEKKFKDTSINGIPQFNSRWQTSNNDELIDIVIENSCSVFING
;
A
#
# COMPACT_ATOMS: atom_id res chain seq x y z
N MET A 1 40.88 12.48 37.32
CA MET A 1 40.47 13.29 36.16
C MET A 1 40.36 12.49 34.86
N LYS A 2 41.34 11.69 34.48
CA LYS A 2 41.28 10.89 33.23
C LYS A 2 40.12 9.89 33.16
N VAL A 3 39.73 9.25 34.25
CA VAL A 3 38.64 8.27 34.32
C VAL A 3 37.27 8.93 34.08
N ILE A 4 37.04 10.11 34.63
CA ILE A 4 35.78 10.87 34.48
C ILE A 4 35.62 11.37 33.03
N PHE A 5 36.73 11.78 32.41
CA PHE A 5 36.74 12.21 31.01
C PHE A 5 36.42 11.04 30.06
N ASN A 6 36.98 9.85 30.30
CA ASN A 6 36.68 8.65 29.52
C ASN A 6 35.21 8.21 29.65
N LEU A 7 34.64 8.27 30.86
CA LEU A 7 33.22 7.97 31.09
C LEU A 7 32.30 8.94 30.35
N PHE A 8 32.65 10.23 30.34
CA PHE A 8 31.89 11.26 29.64
C PHE A 8 31.92 11.06 28.12
N TYR A 9 33.09 10.73 27.54
CA TYR A 9 33.23 10.42 26.12
C TYR A 9 32.47 9.14 25.74
N PHE A 10 32.51 8.10 26.56
CA PHE A 10 31.80 6.86 26.33
C PHE A 10 30.26 7.05 26.36
N SER A 11 29.78 7.85 27.32
CA SER A 11 28.36 8.22 27.41
C SER A 11 27.89 9.02 26.19
N LEU A 12 28.71 9.99 25.73
CA LEU A 12 28.39 10.83 24.58
C LEU A 12 28.37 10.02 23.26
N THR A 13 29.30 9.09 23.07
CA THR A 13 29.33 8.22 21.91
C THR A 13 28.18 7.25 21.91
N LEU A 14 27.78 6.70 23.06
CA LEU A 14 26.62 5.81 23.17
C LEU A 14 25.32 6.56 22.84
N LEU A 15 25.17 7.80 23.33
CA LEU A 15 24.01 8.65 23.01
C LEU A 15 23.91 8.94 21.49
N PHE A 16 25.05 9.21 20.84
CA PHE A 16 25.10 9.46 19.40
C PHE A 16 24.69 8.22 18.58
N PHE A 17 25.08 7.01 19.02
CA PHE A 17 24.65 5.77 18.39
C PHE A 17 23.15 5.52 18.53
N ILE A 18 22.57 5.77 19.70
CA ILE A 18 21.14 5.55 19.96
C ILE A 18 20.29 6.46 19.06
N VAL A 19 20.67 7.73 18.90
CA VAL A 19 19.93 8.71 18.10
C VAL A 19 19.93 8.36 16.60
N ASN A 20 20.99 7.72 16.10
CA ASN A 20 21.07 7.33 14.69
C ASN A 20 20.33 6.01 14.34
N PHE A 21 19.94 5.22 15.33
CA PHE A 21 19.23 3.96 15.14
C PHE A 21 17.71 4.04 15.42
N VAL A 22 17.16 5.24 15.63
CA VAL A 22 15.71 5.38 15.74
C VAL A 22 15.13 5.14 14.34
N PRO A 23 14.44 4.02 14.07
CA PRO A 23 13.78 3.84 12.80
C PRO A 23 12.74 4.95 12.63
N PHE A 24 12.78 5.66 11.52
CA PHE A 24 11.71 6.57 11.16
C PHE A 24 10.44 5.73 11.03
N SER A 25 9.61 5.73 12.06
CA SER A 25 8.25 5.21 11.96
C SER A 25 7.49 6.16 11.05
N PHE A 26 7.32 5.78 9.79
CA PHE A 26 6.33 6.43 8.95
C PHE A 26 4.97 6.16 9.61
N ALA A 27 4.35 7.19 10.14
CA ALA A 27 2.97 7.10 10.57
C ALA A 27 2.14 6.70 9.35
N VAL A 28 1.67 5.46 9.33
CA VAL A 28 0.65 5.03 8.38
C VAL A 28 -0.56 5.87 8.72
N GLY A 29 -1.05 6.68 7.77
CA GLY A 29 -2.26 7.47 7.96
C GLY A 29 -3.43 6.57 8.38
N ASN A 30 -4.47 7.16 8.94
CA ASN A 30 -5.68 6.41 9.29
C ASN A 30 -6.19 5.65 8.07
N VAL A 31 -6.37 4.35 8.21
CA VAL A 31 -6.95 3.49 7.18
C VAL A 31 -8.41 3.88 6.98
N ASP A 32 -8.80 4.18 5.75
CA ASP A 32 -10.16 4.57 5.37
C ASP A 32 -10.69 3.62 4.28
N TRP A 33 -11.17 2.44 4.72
CA TRP A 33 -11.70 1.43 3.83
C TRP A 33 -13.08 1.78 3.32
N VAL A 34 -13.22 1.92 2.01
CA VAL A 34 -14.49 2.11 1.31
C VAL A 34 -14.76 0.89 0.42
N LEU A 35 -15.91 0.26 0.60
CA LEU A 35 -16.38 -0.79 -0.31
C LEU A 35 -16.70 -0.15 -1.66
N LEU A 36 -16.01 -0.56 -2.71
CA LEU A 36 -16.23 -0.06 -4.06
C LEU A 36 -17.28 -0.87 -4.81
N LYS A 37 -17.18 -2.19 -4.74
CA LYS A 37 -18.07 -3.09 -5.45
C LYS A 37 -18.13 -4.46 -4.79
N GLU A 38 -19.27 -5.11 -4.96
CA GLU A 38 -19.52 -6.50 -4.62
C GLU A 38 -20.21 -7.17 -5.82
N ASN A 39 -19.72 -8.35 -6.22
CA ASN A 39 -20.32 -9.18 -7.26
C ASN A 39 -20.20 -10.67 -6.90
N ASN A 40 -20.51 -11.57 -7.84
CA ASN A 40 -20.42 -13.01 -7.60
C ASN A 40 -19.01 -13.53 -7.35
N GLU A 41 -17.99 -12.81 -7.83
CA GLU A 41 -16.58 -13.18 -7.65
C GLU A 41 -16.07 -12.79 -6.27
N GLY A 42 -16.53 -11.63 -5.76
CA GLY A 42 -16.07 -11.15 -4.46
C GLY A 42 -16.43 -9.70 -4.17
N LYS A 43 -15.67 -9.13 -3.24
CA LYS A 43 -15.81 -7.76 -2.76
C LYS A 43 -14.48 -7.04 -2.87
N GLU A 44 -14.52 -5.81 -3.35
CA GLU A 44 -13.36 -4.95 -3.51
C GLU A 44 -13.48 -3.69 -2.67
N TRP A 45 -12.43 -3.38 -1.89
CA TRP A 45 -12.32 -2.15 -1.10
C TRP A 45 -11.07 -1.37 -1.47
N LEU A 46 -11.18 -0.07 -1.38
CA LEU A 46 -10.09 0.88 -1.50
C LEU A 46 -9.85 1.56 -0.15
N ASP A 47 -8.60 1.62 0.28
CA ASP A 47 -8.18 2.51 1.36
C ASP A 47 -7.92 3.91 0.79
N LYS A 48 -8.88 4.82 0.93
CA LYS A 48 -8.76 6.21 0.44
C LYS A 48 -7.59 6.95 1.10
N GLY A 49 -7.29 6.63 2.35
CA GLY A 49 -6.17 7.22 3.07
C GLY A 49 -4.80 6.79 2.54
N SER A 50 -4.73 5.71 1.77
CA SER A 50 -3.49 5.18 1.19
C SER A 50 -3.09 5.80 -0.14
N ILE A 51 -3.98 6.56 -0.79
CA ILE A 51 -3.73 7.13 -2.12
C ILE A 51 -2.59 8.13 -2.05
N LYS A 52 -1.50 7.85 -2.77
CA LYS A 52 -0.30 8.68 -2.81
C LYS A 52 0.08 9.02 -4.24
N PRO A 53 0.27 10.30 -4.57
CA PRO A 53 0.80 10.68 -5.87
C PRO A 53 2.23 10.19 -6.04
N LEU A 54 2.56 9.75 -7.23
CA LEU A 54 3.87 9.35 -7.69
C LEU A 54 4.29 10.22 -8.89
N PRO A 55 5.59 10.23 -9.26
CA PRO A 55 6.03 10.87 -10.50
C PRO A 55 5.28 10.34 -11.73
N ASN A 56 5.23 11.16 -12.81
CA ASN A 56 4.67 10.81 -14.12
C ASN A 56 3.13 10.57 -14.13
N GLY A 57 2.38 11.24 -13.25
CA GLY A 57 0.91 11.10 -13.22
C GLY A 57 0.42 9.74 -12.69
N GLU A 58 1.29 9.01 -12.04
CA GLU A 58 0.95 7.75 -11.41
C GLU A 58 0.53 7.95 -9.95
N ILE A 59 -0.18 6.98 -9.42
CA ILE A 59 -0.56 6.91 -8.01
C ILE A 59 -0.24 5.53 -7.43
N SER A 60 -0.03 5.48 -6.12
CA SER A 60 0.01 4.23 -5.34
C SER A 60 -1.23 4.16 -4.47
N VAL A 61 -1.85 2.99 -4.39
CA VAL A 61 -3.05 2.73 -3.59
C VAL A 61 -2.97 1.38 -2.90
N LEU A 62 -3.65 1.25 -1.76
CA LEU A 62 -3.86 -0.02 -1.08
C LEU A 62 -5.30 -0.45 -1.30
N THR A 63 -5.48 -1.67 -1.79
CA THR A 63 -6.79 -2.30 -1.96
C THR A 63 -6.88 -3.62 -1.21
N LYS A 64 -8.09 -4.07 -1.01
CA LYS A 64 -8.42 -5.32 -0.35
C LYS A 64 -9.50 -6.03 -1.14
N PHE A 65 -9.21 -7.24 -1.57
CA PHE A 65 -10.16 -8.10 -2.27
C PHE A 65 -10.50 -9.32 -1.41
N PHE A 66 -11.78 -9.59 -1.27
CA PHE A 66 -12.27 -10.84 -0.70
C PHE A 66 -12.92 -11.67 -1.80
N LYS A 67 -12.32 -12.80 -2.12
CA LYS A 67 -12.86 -13.78 -3.05
C LYS A 67 -13.96 -14.58 -2.37
N ASN A 68 -15.14 -14.63 -2.97
CA ASN A 68 -16.23 -15.42 -2.44
C ASN A 68 -15.91 -16.93 -2.44
N PRO A 69 -16.44 -17.67 -1.44
CA PRO A 69 -16.34 -19.13 -1.43
C PRO A 69 -16.87 -19.74 -2.71
N THR A 70 -16.17 -20.76 -3.23
CA THR A 70 -16.58 -21.50 -4.42
C THR A 70 -17.41 -22.75 -4.10
N ASN A 71 -17.32 -23.24 -2.86
CA ASN A 71 -18.06 -24.39 -2.35
C ASN A 71 -18.26 -24.27 -0.83
N SER A 72 -18.97 -25.24 -0.23
CA SER A 72 -19.31 -25.23 1.21
C SER A 72 -18.11 -25.43 2.14
N ASP A 73 -16.99 -25.92 1.65
CA ASP A 73 -15.78 -26.21 2.43
C ASP A 73 -14.70 -25.11 2.26
N ASP A 74 -15.04 -24.04 1.55
CA ASP A 74 -14.19 -22.90 1.27
C ASP A 74 -14.68 -21.69 2.07
N ASP A 75 -13.82 -21.10 2.90
CA ASP A 75 -14.13 -19.90 3.69
C ASP A 75 -13.96 -18.59 2.92
N GLY A 76 -13.57 -18.68 1.63
CA GLY A 76 -13.16 -17.53 0.84
C GLY A 76 -11.72 -17.09 1.13
N GLU A 77 -11.22 -16.16 0.35
CA GLU A 77 -9.84 -15.69 0.46
C GLU A 77 -9.76 -14.16 0.50
N LEU A 78 -9.06 -13.63 1.50
CA LEU A 78 -8.78 -12.21 1.62
C LEU A 78 -7.36 -11.93 1.15
N SER A 79 -7.22 -10.99 0.22
CA SER A 79 -5.92 -10.52 -0.27
C SER A 79 -5.79 -9.01 -0.19
N LEU A 80 -4.59 -8.53 0.14
CA LEU A 80 -4.22 -7.12 0.16
C LEU A 80 -3.28 -6.84 -1.01
N TYR A 81 -3.56 -5.80 -1.77
CA TYR A 81 -2.75 -5.38 -2.92
C TYR A 81 -2.29 -3.94 -2.72
N VAL A 82 -0.99 -3.72 -2.89
CA VAL A 82 -0.47 -2.37 -3.14
C VAL A 82 -0.31 -2.24 -4.64
N MET A 83 -1.15 -1.42 -5.23
CA MET A 83 -1.19 -1.19 -6.67
C MET A 83 -0.53 0.13 -7.03
N ARG A 84 0.12 0.16 -8.18
CA ARG A 84 0.54 1.37 -8.85
C ARG A 84 -0.34 1.55 -10.08
N ILE A 85 -0.95 2.71 -10.23
CA ILE A 85 -1.93 3.01 -11.28
C ILE A 85 -1.41 4.20 -12.10
N ASN A 86 -1.43 4.05 -13.42
CA ASN A 86 -1.26 5.14 -14.36
C ASN A 86 -2.65 5.60 -14.81
N CYS A 87 -3.07 6.77 -14.34
CA CYS A 87 -4.41 7.27 -14.58
C CYS A 87 -4.65 7.68 -16.03
N ASP A 88 -3.63 8.17 -16.73
CA ASP A 88 -3.74 8.61 -18.12
C ASP A 88 -3.93 7.42 -19.06
N GLU A 89 -3.21 6.32 -18.82
CA GLU A 89 -3.26 5.13 -19.67
C GLU A 89 -4.29 4.10 -19.16
N LYS A 90 -4.88 4.29 -17.99
CA LYS A 90 -5.77 3.33 -17.29
C LYS A 90 -5.13 1.95 -17.14
N LYS A 91 -3.86 1.94 -16.77
CA LYS A 91 -3.08 0.72 -16.50
C LYS A 91 -2.73 0.62 -15.03
N PHE A 92 -2.54 -0.59 -14.58
CA PHE A 92 -2.11 -0.88 -13.21
C PHE A 92 -1.03 -1.95 -13.18
N LYS A 93 -0.36 -2.05 -12.05
CA LYS A 93 0.49 -3.18 -11.68
C LYS A 93 0.52 -3.34 -10.17
N ASP A 94 0.56 -4.59 -9.71
CA ASP A 94 0.73 -4.89 -8.31
C ASP A 94 2.19 -4.75 -7.92
N THR A 95 2.48 -3.94 -6.91
CA THR A 95 3.84 -3.78 -6.37
C THR A 95 4.05 -4.61 -5.12
N SER A 96 2.95 -5.01 -4.44
CA SER A 96 2.97 -5.94 -3.32
C SER A 96 1.64 -6.70 -3.25
N ILE A 97 1.69 -7.97 -2.89
CA ILE A 97 0.52 -8.82 -2.61
C ILE A 97 0.73 -9.45 -1.24
N ASN A 98 -0.21 -9.23 -0.33
CA ASN A 98 -0.16 -9.70 1.07
C ASN A 98 1.19 -9.35 1.77
N GLY A 99 1.73 -8.16 1.47
CA GLY A 99 3.01 -7.69 2.01
C GLY A 99 4.24 -8.23 1.29
N ILE A 100 4.09 -9.10 0.28
CA ILE A 100 5.20 -9.66 -0.49
C ILE A 100 5.45 -8.78 -1.72
N PRO A 101 6.65 -8.16 -1.86
CA PRO A 101 6.98 -7.32 -3.01
C PRO A 101 6.96 -8.10 -4.33
N GLN A 102 6.41 -7.46 -5.39
CA GLN A 102 6.29 -8.00 -6.74
C GLN A 102 7.30 -7.32 -7.67
N PHE A 103 8.57 -7.76 -7.67
CA PHE A 103 9.65 -7.10 -8.42
C PHE A 103 9.51 -7.20 -9.95
N ASN A 104 8.84 -8.24 -10.46
CA ASN A 104 8.65 -8.49 -11.89
C ASN A 104 7.26 -8.08 -12.39
N SER A 105 6.52 -7.30 -11.63
CA SER A 105 5.19 -6.85 -11.99
C SER A 105 5.22 -5.97 -13.25
N ARG A 106 4.33 -6.25 -14.19
CA ARG A 106 4.21 -5.52 -15.46
C ARG A 106 2.93 -4.69 -15.48
N TRP A 107 2.96 -3.60 -16.23
CA TRP A 107 1.78 -2.82 -16.53
C TRP A 107 0.77 -3.64 -17.33
N GLN A 108 -0.46 -3.64 -16.88
CA GLN A 108 -1.58 -4.36 -17.48
C GLN A 108 -2.84 -3.51 -17.47
N THR A 109 -3.77 -3.84 -18.35
CA THR A 109 -5.13 -3.28 -18.36
C THR A 109 -6.05 -4.19 -17.53
N SER A 110 -7.21 -3.68 -17.13
CA SER A 110 -8.22 -4.48 -16.40
C SER A 110 -8.78 -5.65 -17.17
N ASN A 111 -8.65 -5.66 -18.52
CA ASN A 111 -9.22 -6.69 -19.40
C ASN A 111 -10.73 -6.93 -19.17
N ASN A 112 -11.49 -5.87 -18.91
CA ASN A 112 -12.92 -5.88 -18.55
C ASN A 112 -13.23 -6.52 -17.18
N ASP A 113 -12.26 -6.62 -16.29
CA ASP A 113 -12.49 -6.94 -14.89
C ASP A 113 -13.12 -5.72 -14.21
N GLU A 114 -14.41 -5.84 -13.87
CA GLU A 114 -15.18 -4.74 -13.27
C GLU A 114 -14.67 -4.32 -11.89
N LEU A 115 -14.05 -5.24 -11.14
CA LEU A 115 -13.51 -4.93 -9.81
C LEU A 115 -12.24 -4.10 -9.95
N ILE A 116 -11.39 -4.40 -10.92
CA ILE A 116 -10.19 -3.61 -11.22
C ILE A 116 -10.57 -2.26 -11.84
N ASP A 117 -11.53 -2.22 -12.77
CA ASP A 117 -11.99 -0.97 -13.37
C ASP A 117 -12.48 0.02 -12.32
N ILE A 118 -13.28 -0.42 -11.36
CA ILE A 118 -13.81 0.44 -10.32
C ILE A 118 -12.70 0.97 -9.38
N VAL A 119 -11.64 0.18 -9.13
CA VAL A 119 -10.46 0.63 -8.37
C VAL A 119 -9.76 1.76 -9.11
N ILE A 120 -9.47 1.57 -10.41
CA ILE A 120 -8.79 2.58 -11.23
C ILE A 120 -9.60 3.88 -11.26
N GLU A 121 -10.90 3.80 -11.56
CA GLU A 121 -11.78 4.97 -11.64
C GLU A 121 -11.85 5.75 -10.33
N ASN A 122 -12.10 5.06 -9.21
CA ASN A 122 -12.23 5.72 -7.91
C ASN A 122 -10.90 6.32 -7.44
N SER A 123 -9.80 5.60 -7.61
CA SER A 123 -8.47 6.06 -7.19
C SER A 123 -8.03 7.30 -7.99
N CYS A 124 -8.20 7.26 -9.32
CA CYS A 124 -7.85 8.38 -10.19
C CYS A 124 -8.77 9.59 -9.99
N SER A 125 -10.07 9.39 -9.70
CA SER A 125 -11.00 10.50 -9.44
C SER A 125 -10.63 11.28 -8.18
N VAL A 126 -10.18 10.61 -7.12
CA VAL A 126 -9.69 11.26 -5.90
C VAL A 126 -8.42 12.06 -6.19
N PHE A 127 -7.51 11.52 -7.00
CA PHE A 127 -6.26 12.19 -7.36
C PHE A 127 -6.49 13.48 -8.19
N ILE A 128 -7.46 13.48 -9.09
CA ILE A 128 -7.75 14.64 -9.97
C ILE A 128 -8.49 15.74 -9.21
N ASN A 129 -9.34 15.40 -8.25
CA ASN A 129 -10.21 16.32 -7.53
C ASN A 129 -9.66 16.78 -6.16
N GLY A 130 -8.53 16.24 -5.73
CA GLY A 130 -7.83 16.61 -4.50
C GLY A 130 -6.73 17.62 -4.75
#